data_57f0a0bd0d592d96b8d1cd5c8f5e9809
#
_entry.id   57f0a0bd0d592d96b8d1cd5c8f5e9809
#
_cell.length_a   1.000
_cell.length_b   1.000
_cell.length_c   1.000
_cell.angle_alpha   90.00
_cell.angle_beta   90.00
_cell.angle_gamma   90.00
#
_symmetry.space_group_name_H-M   'P 1'
#
loop_
_entity.id
_entity.type
_entity.pdbx_description
1 polymer ?
#
loop_
_entity_poly.entity_id
_entity_poly.type
_entity_poly.pdbx_seq_one_letter_code
_entity_poly.pdbx_strand_id
1 'polypeptide(L)'
;MKLLSDKVLVINKNWQAVDETTVMEAICDMCAGKATGIDMETMRAISWAEWVKLPIRSGDRFIQSMRGPVRVPTVVGKFSYAKMPKRRPKLDNSGIARRDGKICQVTGEYAPTGNVDHLVPKSRGGKAKSWTNMAWMRADLNSRKGSKTLDEMGWKLLRKPAKPEDMEACRFIQPKHPDWEMFLPKPK
;
A
#
# COMPACT_ATOMS: atom_id res chain seq x y z
N MET A 1 22.87 -3.97 -8.63
CA MET A 1 21.82 -4.91 -8.16
C MET A 1 20.64 -4.24 -7.46
N LYS A 2 20.81 -3.12 -6.75
CA LYS A 2 19.71 -2.45 -6.01
C LYS A 2 18.56 -1.99 -6.92
N LEU A 3 18.84 -1.43 -8.10
CA LEU A 3 17.85 -0.87 -9.02
C LEU A 3 16.85 -1.92 -9.55
N LEU A 4 17.30 -3.13 -9.85
CA LEU A 4 16.43 -4.21 -10.37
C LEU A 4 15.42 -4.74 -9.34
N SER A 5 15.67 -4.54 -8.05
CA SER A 5 14.76 -4.91 -6.95
C SER A 5 13.83 -3.77 -6.53
N ASP A 6 14.00 -2.58 -7.07
CA ASP A 6 13.09 -1.46 -6.81
C ASP A 6 11.68 -1.79 -7.30
N LYS A 7 10.69 -1.13 -6.69
CA LYS A 7 9.29 -1.43 -6.98
C LYS A 7 8.74 -0.61 -8.14
N VAL A 8 7.90 -1.26 -8.92
CA VAL A 8 7.15 -0.75 -10.06
C VAL A 8 5.67 -0.98 -9.80
N LEU A 9 4.83 0.03 -10.06
CA LEU A 9 3.38 -0.10 -9.90
C LEU A 9 2.79 -0.90 -11.06
N VAL A 10 1.87 -1.80 -10.76
CA VAL A 10 1.09 -2.53 -11.75
C VAL A 10 -0.32 -1.99 -11.78
N ILE A 11 -0.78 -1.54 -12.97
CA ILE A 11 -2.16 -1.11 -13.19
C ILE A 11 -2.89 -2.10 -14.10
N ASN A 12 -4.22 -2.16 -13.96
CA ASN A 12 -5.10 -2.98 -14.80
C ASN A 12 -5.62 -2.22 -16.03
N LYS A 13 -6.51 -2.88 -16.82
CA LYS A 13 -7.15 -2.29 -17.99
C LYS A 13 -7.91 -0.98 -17.70
N ASN A 14 -8.39 -0.80 -16.48
CA ASN A 14 -9.13 0.38 -16.05
C ASN A 14 -8.20 1.45 -15.41
N TRP A 15 -6.90 1.34 -15.60
CA TRP A 15 -5.89 2.25 -15.04
C TRP A 15 -5.91 2.30 -13.50
N GLN A 16 -6.36 1.23 -12.85
CA GLN A 16 -6.39 1.12 -11.40
C GLN A 16 -5.15 0.38 -10.91
N ALA A 17 -4.52 0.88 -9.86
CA ALA A 17 -3.40 0.21 -9.21
C ALA A 17 -3.87 -1.13 -8.59
N VAL A 18 -3.23 -2.23 -8.98
CA VAL A 18 -3.65 -3.57 -8.55
C VAL A 18 -2.57 -4.34 -7.81
N ASP A 19 -1.30 -4.03 -8.06
CA ASP A 19 -0.16 -4.72 -7.43
C ASP A 19 1.13 -3.89 -7.52
N GLU A 20 2.18 -4.41 -6.89
CA GLU A 20 3.56 -3.96 -7.06
C GLU A 20 4.41 -5.13 -7.56
N THR A 21 5.34 -4.84 -8.46
CA THR A 21 6.33 -5.80 -8.94
C THR A 21 7.74 -5.23 -8.79
N THR A 22 8.77 -5.97 -9.15
CA THR A 22 10.13 -5.43 -9.23
C THR A 22 10.44 -4.90 -10.63
N VAL A 23 11.44 -4.04 -10.76
CA VAL A 23 11.93 -3.56 -12.06
C VAL A 23 12.31 -4.73 -12.97
N MET A 24 12.97 -5.76 -12.41
CA MET A 24 13.34 -6.96 -13.16
C MET A 24 12.11 -7.66 -13.73
N GLU A 25 11.12 -7.97 -12.88
CA GLU A 25 9.89 -8.63 -13.28
C GLU A 25 9.08 -7.80 -14.28
N ALA A 26 9.00 -6.48 -14.07
CA ALA A 26 8.32 -5.57 -14.98
C ALA A 26 8.93 -5.62 -16.38
N ILE A 27 10.25 -5.56 -16.49
CA ILE A 27 10.96 -5.65 -17.76
C ILE A 27 10.76 -7.02 -18.40
N CYS A 28 10.85 -8.11 -17.64
CA CYS A 28 10.57 -9.47 -18.15
C CYS A 28 9.13 -9.59 -18.69
N ASP A 29 8.15 -9.07 -17.97
CA ASP A 29 6.75 -9.08 -18.41
C ASP A 29 6.53 -8.22 -19.67
N MET A 30 7.22 -7.07 -19.78
CA MET A 30 7.19 -6.24 -20.99
C MET A 30 7.84 -6.94 -22.19
N CYS A 31 9.01 -7.56 -22.00
CA CYS A 31 9.69 -8.35 -23.03
C CYS A 31 8.82 -9.51 -23.54
N ALA A 32 8.08 -10.16 -22.63
CA ALA A 32 7.19 -11.27 -22.94
C ALA A 32 5.82 -10.82 -23.52
N GLY A 33 5.58 -9.51 -23.68
CA GLY A 33 4.31 -8.97 -24.16
C GLY A 33 3.16 -9.09 -23.13
N LYS A 34 3.45 -9.43 -21.86
CA LYS A 34 2.46 -9.57 -20.79
C LYS A 34 2.12 -8.23 -20.11
N ALA A 35 2.98 -7.23 -20.28
CA ALA A 35 2.79 -5.89 -19.77
C ALA A 35 3.29 -4.84 -20.78
N THR A 36 2.85 -3.60 -20.63
CA THR A 36 3.33 -2.43 -21.36
C THR A 36 3.86 -1.39 -20.39
N GLY A 37 4.90 -0.67 -20.73
CA GLY A 37 5.37 0.46 -19.92
C GLY A 37 4.39 1.65 -20.06
N ILE A 38 4.18 2.37 -18.98
CA ILE A 38 3.40 3.63 -19.02
C ILE A 38 4.38 4.80 -19.08
N ASP A 39 4.32 5.55 -20.16
CA ASP A 39 5.05 6.81 -20.24
C ASP A 39 4.29 7.90 -19.51
N MET A 40 4.83 8.34 -18.40
CA MET A 40 4.13 9.24 -17.45
C MET A 40 3.95 10.66 -17.97
N GLU A 41 4.72 11.09 -18.97
CA GLU A 41 4.53 12.40 -19.60
C GLU A 41 3.37 12.41 -20.60
N THR A 42 3.28 11.36 -21.41
CA THR A 42 2.26 11.27 -22.46
C THR A 42 1.03 10.48 -22.05
N MET A 43 1.09 9.82 -20.88
CA MET A 43 0.06 8.91 -20.38
C MET A 43 -0.31 7.81 -21.39
N ARG A 44 0.68 7.30 -22.12
CA ARG A 44 0.50 6.25 -23.13
C ARG A 44 1.09 4.93 -22.65
N ALA A 45 0.37 3.87 -22.97
CA ALA A 45 0.89 2.51 -22.84
C ALA A 45 1.79 2.21 -24.03
N ILE A 46 3.04 1.86 -23.79
CA ILE A 46 4.09 1.68 -24.79
C ILE A 46 4.59 0.24 -24.75
N SER A 47 4.62 -0.41 -25.91
CA SER A 47 5.13 -1.78 -26.05
C SER A 47 6.64 -1.84 -25.76
N TRP A 48 7.14 -3.04 -25.43
CA TRP A 48 8.59 -3.22 -25.23
C TRP A 48 9.43 -2.80 -26.42
N ALA A 49 8.98 -3.12 -27.64
CA ALA A 49 9.70 -2.78 -28.87
C ALA A 49 9.84 -1.27 -29.11
N GLU A 50 8.89 -0.50 -28.62
CA GLU A 50 8.91 0.97 -28.65
C GLU A 50 9.63 1.53 -27.42
N TRP A 51 9.44 0.92 -26.23
CA TRP A 51 10.03 1.36 -24.97
C TRP A 51 11.56 1.43 -25.03
N VAL A 52 12.20 0.41 -25.61
CA VAL A 52 13.67 0.37 -25.74
C VAL A 52 14.26 1.44 -26.67
N LYS A 53 13.42 2.08 -27.47
CA LYS A 53 13.80 3.17 -28.37
C LYS A 53 13.59 4.55 -27.73
N LEU A 54 12.95 4.62 -26.57
CA LEU A 54 12.70 5.89 -25.92
C LEU A 54 14.02 6.52 -25.45
N PRO A 55 14.17 7.83 -25.59
CA PRO A 55 15.32 8.54 -25.06
C PRO A 55 15.29 8.49 -23.52
N ILE A 56 16.48 8.48 -22.92
CA ILE A 56 16.63 8.69 -21.48
C ILE A 56 16.51 10.19 -21.22
N ARG A 57 15.56 10.59 -20.42
CA ARG A 57 15.31 11.99 -20.05
C ARG A 57 16.11 12.36 -18.82
N SER A 58 16.24 13.65 -18.54
CA SER A 58 16.82 14.13 -17.29
C SER A 58 15.99 13.64 -16.10
N GLY A 59 16.65 13.00 -15.13
CA GLY A 59 15.98 12.40 -13.97
C GLY A 59 15.50 10.96 -14.15
N ASP A 60 15.47 10.44 -15.38
CA ASP A 60 15.14 9.04 -15.62
C ASP A 60 16.21 8.11 -15.06
N ARG A 61 15.77 7.04 -14.41
CA ARG A 61 16.64 5.91 -14.09
C ARG A 61 16.69 4.96 -15.28
N PHE A 62 17.85 4.39 -15.53
CA PHE A 62 18.04 3.45 -16.62
C PHE A 62 18.92 2.27 -16.22
N ILE A 63 18.81 1.18 -16.95
CA ILE A 63 19.72 0.04 -16.89
C ILE A 63 20.53 -0.01 -18.16
N GLN A 64 21.81 -0.35 -18.04
CA GLN A 64 22.67 -0.55 -19.20
C GLN A 64 22.43 -1.94 -19.78
N SER A 65 22.03 -2.02 -21.03
CA SER A 65 21.94 -3.29 -21.78
C SER A 65 23.02 -3.36 -22.87
N MET A 66 23.20 -4.52 -23.49
CA MET A 66 24.11 -4.70 -24.60
C MET A 66 23.72 -3.86 -25.83
N ARG A 67 22.47 -3.45 -25.95
CA ARG A 67 21.94 -2.64 -27.06
C ARG A 67 21.79 -1.16 -26.70
N GLY A 68 22.30 -0.74 -25.55
CA GLY A 68 22.21 0.63 -25.07
C GLY A 68 21.42 0.74 -23.76
N PRO A 69 21.29 1.97 -23.22
CA PRO A 69 20.55 2.21 -21.99
C PRO A 69 19.04 2.03 -22.21
N VAL A 70 18.37 1.42 -21.24
CA VAL A 70 16.93 1.21 -21.26
C VAL A 70 16.33 1.90 -20.03
N ARG A 71 15.36 2.78 -20.25
CA ARG A 71 14.64 3.51 -19.21
C ARG A 71 13.91 2.54 -18.29
N VAL A 72 14.02 2.74 -16.98
CA VAL A 72 13.29 1.95 -15.98
C VAL A 72 11.84 2.43 -15.91
N PRO A 73 10.84 1.56 -16.12
CA PRO A 73 9.44 1.94 -15.94
C PRO A 73 9.15 2.14 -14.45
N THR A 74 8.38 3.17 -14.12
CA THR A 74 7.85 3.40 -12.77
C THR A 74 6.46 2.78 -12.61
N VAL A 75 5.72 2.66 -13.73
CA VAL A 75 4.38 2.07 -13.82
C VAL A 75 4.31 1.16 -15.05
N VAL A 76 3.70 -0.01 -14.89
CA VAL A 76 3.39 -0.93 -16.01
C VAL A 76 1.92 -1.32 -16.02
N GLY A 77 1.35 -1.44 -17.21
CA GLY A 77 -0.03 -1.85 -17.43
C GLY A 77 -0.16 -3.32 -17.84
N LYS A 78 -1.04 -4.08 -17.16
CA LYS A 78 -1.47 -5.43 -17.56
C LYS A 78 -2.91 -5.36 -18.09
N PHE A 79 -3.06 -5.00 -19.36
CA PHE A 79 -4.36 -4.67 -19.95
C PHE A 79 -5.22 -5.87 -20.34
N SER A 80 -4.70 -7.10 -20.22
CA SER A 80 -5.50 -8.33 -20.27
C SER A 80 -6.34 -8.55 -19.01
N TYR A 81 -6.12 -7.78 -17.95
CA TYR A 81 -6.74 -7.95 -16.65
C TYR A 81 -7.53 -6.70 -16.25
N ALA A 82 -8.84 -6.84 -16.05
CA ALA A 82 -9.75 -5.74 -15.72
C ALA A 82 -10.19 -5.74 -14.25
N LYS A 83 -10.07 -6.89 -13.54
CA LYS A 83 -10.58 -7.01 -12.17
C LYS A 83 -9.72 -6.23 -11.17
N MET A 84 -10.34 -5.67 -10.14
CA MET A 84 -9.67 -5.15 -8.96
C MET A 84 -9.51 -6.29 -7.94
N PRO A 85 -8.27 -6.74 -7.64
CA PRO A 85 -8.07 -7.77 -6.62
C PRO A 85 -8.53 -7.26 -5.26
N LYS A 86 -9.22 -8.12 -4.52
CA LYS A 86 -9.56 -7.87 -3.13
C LYS A 86 -8.56 -8.61 -2.24
N ARG A 87 -8.07 -7.94 -1.22
CA ARG A 87 -7.15 -8.50 -0.23
C ARG A 87 -7.73 -8.36 1.16
N ARG A 88 -7.56 -9.39 1.97
CA ARG A 88 -7.90 -9.34 3.39
C ARG A 88 -6.76 -8.73 4.18
N PRO A 89 -7.01 -7.69 4.98
CA PRO A 89 -5.99 -7.15 5.88
C PRO A 89 -5.47 -8.26 6.82
N LYS A 90 -4.16 -8.31 7.02
CA LYS A 90 -3.55 -9.16 8.05
C LYS A 90 -3.84 -8.56 9.43
N LEU A 91 -4.00 -9.42 10.44
CA LEU A 91 -4.15 -8.99 11.83
C LEU A 91 -2.75 -8.68 12.41
N ASP A 92 -2.28 -7.50 12.13
CA ASP A 92 -1.06 -6.89 12.64
C ASP A 92 -1.28 -5.39 12.90
N ASN A 93 -0.26 -4.71 13.39
CA ASN A 93 -0.35 -3.27 13.67
C ASN A 93 -0.76 -2.46 12.44
N SER A 94 -0.21 -2.80 11.28
CA SER A 94 -0.54 -2.13 10.00
C SER A 94 -1.99 -2.39 9.58
N GLY A 95 -2.48 -3.62 9.76
CA GLY A 95 -3.88 -3.97 9.49
C GLY A 95 -4.87 -3.24 10.40
N ILE A 96 -4.56 -3.12 11.69
CA ILE A 96 -5.38 -2.33 12.64
C ILE A 96 -5.33 -0.84 12.28
N ALA A 97 -4.14 -0.29 12.03
CA ALA A 97 -3.98 1.11 11.61
C ALA A 97 -4.80 1.42 10.33
N ARG A 98 -4.79 0.50 9.37
CA ARG A 98 -5.54 0.63 8.11
C ARG A 98 -7.06 0.51 8.35
N ARG A 99 -7.52 -0.47 9.16
CA ARG A 99 -8.93 -0.62 9.54
C ARG A 99 -9.48 0.65 10.18
N ASP A 100 -8.70 1.26 11.06
CA ASP A 100 -9.11 2.41 11.84
C ASP A 100 -8.74 3.76 11.18
N GLY A 101 -8.13 3.73 9.97
CA GLY A 101 -7.74 4.92 9.22
C GLY A 101 -6.67 5.76 9.92
N LYS A 102 -5.86 5.16 10.82
CA LYS A 102 -4.95 5.87 11.74
C LYS A 102 -5.67 6.92 12.60
N ILE A 103 -6.96 6.75 12.84
CA ILE A 103 -7.77 7.60 13.72
C ILE A 103 -7.78 6.96 15.11
N CYS A 104 -7.46 7.73 16.12
CA CYS A 104 -7.57 7.31 17.51
C CYS A 104 -9.04 6.96 17.83
N GLN A 105 -9.31 5.72 18.20
CA GLN A 105 -10.67 5.24 18.41
C GLN A 105 -11.32 5.76 19.69
N VAL A 106 -10.59 6.49 20.53
CA VAL A 106 -11.11 7.14 21.73
C VAL A 106 -11.41 8.63 21.48
N THR A 107 -10.48 9.35 20.81
CA THR A 107 -10.64 10.81 20.63
C THR A 107 -11.18 11.23 19.26
N GLY A 108 -11.09 10.36 18.24
CA GLY A 108 -11.46 10.72 16.87
C GLY A 108 -10.39 11.51 16.11
N GLU A 109 -9.25 11.77 16.71
CA GLU A 109 -8.17 12.53 16.08
C GLU A 109 -7.31 11.66 15.19
N TYR A 110 -6.79 12.23 14.10
CA TYR A 110 -5.81 11.56 13.26
C TYR A 110 -4.49 11.42 14.02
N ALA A 111 -4.01 10.19 14.16
CA ALA A 111 -2.83 9.83 14.94
C ALA A 111 -1.87 8.97 14.08
N PRO A 112 -1.11 9.56 13.15
CA PRO A 112 -0.23 8.81 12.24
C PRO A 112 0.86 8.04 12.97
N THR A 113 1.32 8.52 14.12
CA THR A 113 2.31 7.91 15.03
C THR A 113 1.65 7.15 16.18
N GLY A 114 0.36 6.89 16.12
CA GLY A 114 -0.35 6.06 17.10
C GLY A 114 0.16 4.62 17.11
N ASN A 115 -0.37 3.83 18.01
CA ASN A 115 -0.07 2.41 18.12
C ASN A 115 -1.33 1.59 18.42
N VAL A 116 -1.19 0.27 18.38
CA VAL A 116 -2.28 -0.65 18.67
C VAL A 116 -2.38 -0.86 20.16
N ASP A 117 -3.57 -0.69 20.71
CA ASP A 117 -3.91 -1.02 22.08
C ASP A 117 -4.84 -2.24 22.17
N HIS A 118 -4.70 -3.00 23.26
CA HIS A 118 -5.61 -4.08 23.60
C HIS A 118 -6.71 -3.55 24.53
N LEU A 119 -7.96 -3.58 24.07
CA LEU A 119 -9.11 -3.06 24.83
C LEU A 119 -9.24 -3.74 26.18
N VAL A 120 -9.18 -5.09 26.19
CA VAL A 120 -8.95 -5.88 27.39
C VAL A 120 -7.47 -6.26 27.41
N PRO A 121 -6.70 -5.82 28.41
CA PRO A 121 -5.27 -6.11 28.51
C PRO A 121 -4.96 -7.61 28.52
N LYS A 122 -3.83 -8.01 27.93
CA LYS A 122 -3.38 -9.42 27.93
C LYS A 122 -3.24 -9.97 29.33
N SER A 123 -2.74 -9.16 30.26
CA SER A 123 -2.61 -9.51 31.70
C SER A 123 -3.94 -9.80 32.38
N ARG A 124 -5.05 -9.43 31.77
CA ARG A 124 -6.42 -9.64 32.26
C ARG A 124 -7.22 -10.62 31.39
N GLY A 125 -6.54 -11.51 30.67
CA GLY A 125 -7.17 -12.52 29.82
C GLY A 125 -7.64 -12.02 28.48
N GLY A 126 -7.30 -10.80 28.09
CA GLY A 126 -7.60 -10.25 26.74
C GLY A 126 -6.91 -11.03 25.63
N LYS A 127 -7.65 -11.35 24.56
CA LYS A 127 -7.10 -12.05 23.39
C LYS A 127 -5.99 -11.24 22.74
N ALA A 128 -4.76 -11.78 22.71
CA ALA A 128 -3.58 -11.09 22.18
C ALA A 128 -3.67 -10.78 20.67
N LYS A 129 -4.35 -11.65 19.90
CA LYS A 129 -4.57 -11.48 18.46
C LYS A 129 -6.07 -11.59 18.19
N SER A 130 -6.75 -10.45 18.16
CA SER A 130 -8.19 -10.41 17.88
C SER A 130 -8.58 -9.06 17.30
N TRP A 131 -9.26 -9.05 16.14
CA TRP A 131 -9.83 -7.85 15.56
C TRP A 131 -10.76 -7.10 16.49
N THR A 132 -11.45 -7.81 17.39
CA THR A 132 -12.42 -7.24 18.32
C THR A 132 -11.80 -6.76 19.64
N ASN A 133 -10.53 -7.12 19.90
CA ASN A 133 -9.82 -6.72 21.12
C ASN A 133 -8.68 -5.72 20.85
N MET A 134 -8.53 -5.24 19.63
CA MET A 134 -7.44 -4.33 19.26
C MET A 134 -8.01 -3.09 18.57
N ALA A 135 -7.49 -1.90 18.92
CA ALA A 135 -7.89 -0.64 18.32
C ALA A 135 -6.66 0.28 18.15
N TRP A 136 -6.73 1.17 17.14
CA TRP A 136 -5.72 2.19 16.94
C TRP A 136 -5.92 3.33 17.96
N MET A 137 -4.86 3.72 18.62
CA MET A 137 -4.90 4.72 19.68
C MET A 137 -3.69 5.65 19.62
N ARG A 138 -3.85 6.89 20.04
CA ARG A 138 -2.72 7.79 20.27
C ARG A 138 -1.76 7.17 21.29
N ALA A 139 -0.46 7.33 21.06
CA ALA A 139 0.57 6.70 21.89
C ALA A 139 0.53 7.15 23.37
N ASP A 140 0.25 8.44 23.59
CA ASP A 140 0.11 9.02 24.94
C ASP A 140 -1.07 8.41 25.71
N LEU A 141 -2.21 8.24 25.03
CA LEU A 141 -3.39 7.61 25.65
C LEU A 141 -3.18 6.13 25.92
N ASN A 142 -2.53 5.41 24.99
CA ASN A 142 -2.19 4.02 25.20
C ASN A 142 -1.26 3.83 26.42
N SER A 143 -0.23 4.68 26.53
CA SER A 143 0.67 4.69 27.69
C SER A 143 -0.08 5.01 28.99
N ARG A 144 -1.00 5.98 28.98
CA ARG A 144 -1.84 6.36 30.13
C ARG A 144 -2.80 5.24 30.55
N LYS A 145 -3.35 4.49 29.59
CA LYS A 145 -4.24 3.37 29.83
C LYS A 145 -3.50 2.21 30.51
N GLY A 146 -2.33 1.84 30.00
CA GLY A 146 -1.55 0.73 30.51
C GLY A 146 -2.36 -0.57 30.59
N SER A 147 -2.45 -1.19 31.78
CA SER A 147 -3.18 -2.43 32.02
C SER A 147 -4.62 -2.23 32.45
N LYS A 148 -5.17 -1.01 32.36
CA LYS A 148 -6.58 -0.73 32.66
C LYS A 148 -7.48 -1.06 31.48
N THR A 149 -8.77 -1.33 31.75
CA THR A 149 -9.79 -1.42 30.70
C THR A 149 -10.29 -0.04 30.28
N LEU A 150 -11.06 0.04 29.20
CA LEU A 150 -11.68 1.30 28.79
C LEU A 150 -12.66 1.82 29.83
N ASP A 151 -13.43 0.92 30.45
CA ASP A 151 -14.41 1.28 31.47
C ASP A 151 -13.75 1.88 32.72
N GLU A 152 -12.61 1.31 33.16
CA GLU A 152 -11.82 1.88 34.27
C GLU A 152 -11.22 3.25 33.95
N MET A 153 -11.06 3.57 32.68
CA MET A 153 -10.60 4.87 32.20
C MET A 153 -11.77 5.85 31.96
N GLY A 154 -13.00 5.38 32.00
CA GLY A 154 -14.19 6.14 31.62
C GLY A 154 -14.23 6.46 30.11
N TRP A 155 -13.52 5.68 29.27
CA TRP A 155 -13.40 5.93 27.83
C TRP A 155 -14.39 5.08 27.03
N LYS A 156 -14.90 5.68 25.97
CA LYS A 156 -15.76 5.01 25.00
C LYS A 156 -15.10 4.99 23.62
N LEU A 157 -15.28 3.92 22.88
CA LEU A 157 -14.82 3.85 21.51
C LEU A 157 -15.80 4.55 20.57
N LEU A 158 -15.27 5.19 19.54
CA LEU A 158 -16.06 5.78 18.45
C LEU A 158 -16.90 4.73 17.73
N ARG A 159 -16.34 3.55 17.57
CA ARG A 159 -17.00 2.40 16.95
C ARG A 159 -16.53 1.09 17.56
N LYS A 160 -17.41 0.10 17.59
CA LYS A 160 -17.05 -1.26 18.04
C LYS A 160 -16.08 -1.90 17.06
N PRO A 161 -14.91 -2.36 17.50
CA PRO A 161 -13.96 -3.00 16.61
C PRO A 161 -14.52 -4.30 16.04
N ALA A 162 -14.41 -4.45 14.70
CA ALA A 162 -14.84 -5.63 13.99
C ALA A 162 -13.73 -6.13 13.06
N LYS A 163 -13.85 -7.36 12.58
CA LYS A 163 -13.00 -7.88 11.51
C LYS A 163 -13.30 -7.08 10.23
N PRO A 164 -12.30 -6.52 9.55
CA PRO A 164 -12.53 -5.81 8.32
C PRO A 164 -12.96 -6.76 7.19
N GLU A 165 -13.76 -6.24 6.27
CA GLU A 165 -14.05 -6.90 5.01
C GLU A 165 -12.82 -6.92 4.09
N ASP A 166 -12.90 -7.67 3.00
CA ASP A 166 -11.87 -7.68 1.98
C ASP A 166 -11.84 -6.30 1.29
N MET A 167 -10.67 -5.71 1.22
CA MET A 167 -10.44 -4.38 0.67
C MET A 167 -9.77 -4.46 -0.70
N GLU A 168 -9.98 -3.44 -1.53
CA GLU A 168 -9.28 -3.30 -2.81
C GLU A 168 -7.75 -3.29 -2.62
N ALA A 169 -7.04 -3.99 -3.51
CA ALA A 169 -5.60 -4.16 -3.40
C ALA A 169 -4.83 -2.83 -3.38
N CYS A 170 -5.30 -1.81 -4.13
CA CYS A 170 -4.69 -0.49 -4.17
C CYS A 170 -4.55 0.16 -2.78
N ARG A 171 -5.43 -0.16 -1.83
CA ARG A 171 -5.35 0.34 -0.44
C ARG A 171 -4.19 -0.23 0.37
N PHE A 172 -3.51 -1.26 -0.14
CA PHE A 172 -2.34 -1.87 0.49
C PHE A 172 -1.02 -1.37 -0.10
N ILE A 173 -1.08 -0.67 -1.23
CA ILE A 173 0.09 -0.12 -1.91
C ILE A 173 0.45 1.23 -1.26
N GLN A 174 1.73 1.38 -0.91
CA GLN A 174 2.29 2.64 -0.44
C GLN A 174 3.03 3.31 -1.59
N PRO A 175 2.87 4.63 -1.82
CA PRO A 175 3.59 5.31 -2.88
C PRO A 175 5.11 5.25 -2.62
N LYS A 176 5.84 4.70 -3.58
CA LYS A 176 7.32 4.59 -3.56
C LYS A 176 7.96 5.44 -4.64
N HIS A 177 7.15 6.03 -5.50
CA HIS A 177 7.54 6.96 -6.54
C HIS A 177 6.44 8.01 -6.72
N PRO A 178 6.76 9.28 -7.03
CA PRO A 178 5.76 10.33 -7.25
C PRO A 178 4.70 9.96 -8.31
N ASP A 179 5.11 9.29 -9.39
CA ASP A 179 4.22 8.84 -10.46
C ASP A 179 3.06 7.96 -9.98
N TRP A 180 3.19 7.32 -8.82
CA TRP A 180 2.16 6.41 -8.31
C TRP A 180 0.98 7.13 -7.67
N GLU A 181 1.18 8.37 -7.23
CA GLU A 181 0.18 9.12 -6.47
C GLU A 181 -1.14 9.29 -7.23
N MET A 182 -1.07 9.46 -8.55
CA MET A 182 -2.25 9.62 -9.39
C MET A 182 -3.10 8.35 -9.53
N PHE A 183 -2.52 7.17 -9.29
CA PHE A 183 -3.19 5.86 -9.40
C PHE A 183 -3.66 5.32 -8.05
N LEU A 184 -3.23 5.93 -6.95
CA LEU A 184 -3.55 5.47 -5.60
C LEU A 184 -4.68 6.32 -4.99
N PRO A 185 -5.53 5.72 -4.13
CA PRO A 185 -6.55 6.47 -3.44
C PRO A 185 -5.90 7.49 -2.51
N LYS A 186 -6.37 8.75 -2.58
CA LYS A 186 -5.93 9.79 -1.65
C LYS A 186 -6.25 9.36 -0.22
N PRO A 187 -5.35 9.61 0.74
CA PRO A 187 -5.67 9.42 2.15
C PRO A 187 -6.87 10.30 2.52
N LYS A 188 -7.88 9.68 3.11
CA LYS A 188 -9.03 10.42 3.66
C LYS A 188 -8.63 11.09 4.95
#